data_6606bd101821e1cc09b2c73346f77992
#
_entry.id   6606bd101821e1cc09b2c73346f77992
#
_cell.length_a   1.000
_cell.length_b   1.000
_cell.length_c   1.000
_cell.angle_alpha   90.00
_cell.angle_beta   90.00
_cell.angle_gamma   90.00
#
_symmetry.space_group_name_H-M   'P 1'
#
loop_
_entity.id
_entity.type
_entity.pdbx_description
1 polymer ?
#
loop_
_entity_poly.entity_id
_entity_poly.type
_entity_poly.pdbx_seq_one_letter_code
_entity_poly.pdbx_strand_id
1 'polypeptide(L)'
;MKKYILLFAVISFIGCESTIEEKSAGYDRNGSSYILGSDEDNQIAMDLVMAYADKNVDYMVEMMADSVAYAPTKGGISMTMSNNQVSDVIMQLHSPYDSIKRTIWNSVPLTKKGQDFTRVTVAFSENRFLKDGSQENLRIIDRIFIRNGKIFRVNQWDAEME
;
A
#
# COMPACT_ATOMS: atom_id res chain seq x y z
N MET A 1 -35.22 -68.20 9.99
CA MET A 1 -35.36 -66.74 9.75
C MET A 1 -34.20 -66.04 10.42
N LYS A 2 -33.17 -65.63 9.64
CA LYS A 2 -31.95 -64.95 10.15
C LYS A 2 -32.18 -63.45 10.08
N LYS A 3 -32.18 -62.79 11.24
CA LYS A 3 -32.24 -61.33 11.31
C LYS A 3 -30.81 -60.76 11.12
N TYR A 4 -30.56 -60.03 10.07
CA TYR A 4 -29.32 -59.26 9.83
C TYR A 4 -29.49 -57.92 10.55
N ILE A 5 -28.71 -57.71 11.60
CA ILE A 5 -28.54 -56.41 12.25
C ILE A 5 -27.48 -55.64 11.46
N LEU A 6 -27.93 -54.62 10.72
CA LEU A 6 -27.06 -53.71 9.99
C LEU A 6 -26.52 -52.67 10.98
N LEU A 7 -25.27 -52.82 11.40
CA LEU A 7 -24.59 -51.85 12.27
C LEU A 7 -24.11 -50.67 11.41
N PHE A 8 -24.82 -49.57 11.46
CA PHE A 8 -24.41 -48.31 10.80
C PHE A 8 -23.32 -47.66 11.67
N ALA A 9 -22.05 -47.78 11.27
CA ALA A 9 -20.94 -47.03 11.83
C ALA A 9 -20.98 -45.60 11.34
N VAL A 10 -21.50 -44.69 12.16
CA VAL A 10 -21.39 -43.23 11.92
C VAL A 10 -19.95 -42.82 12.22
N ILE A 11 -19.15 -42.67 11.15
CA ILE A 11 -17.81 -42.09 11.26
C ILE A 11 -18.00 -40.58 11.39
N SER A 12 -17.95 -40.09 12.61
CA SER A 12 -17.86 -38.65 12.91
C SER A 12 -16.49 -38.14 12.46
N PHE A 13 -16.41 -37.51 11.31
CA PHE A 13 -15.28 -36.71 10.93
C PHE A 13 -15.22 -35.50 11.89
N ILE A 14 -14.48 -35.62 12.97
CA ILE A 14 -14.04 -34.48 13.75
C ILE A 14 -12.98 -33.80 12.90
N GLY A 15 -13.42 -32.85 12.05
CA GLY A 15 -12.54 -31.93 11.37
C GLY A 15 -11.80 -31.14 12.43
N CYS A 16 -10.53 -31.45 12.64
CA CYS A 16 -9.63 -30.58 13.40
C CYS A 16 -9.47 -29.32 12.56
N GLU A 17 -10.29 -28.28 12.82
CA GLU A 17 -9.96 -26.93 12.36
C GLU A 17 -8.65 -26.55 13.07
N SER A 18 -7.53 -26.75 12.38
CA SER A 18 -6.28 -26.14 12.80
C SER A 18 -6.47 -24.63 12.64
N THR A 19 -6.76 -23.92 13.73
CA THR A 19 -6.64 -22.48 13.79
C THR A 19 -5.17 -22.16 13.49
N ILE A 20 -4.90 -21.75 12.23
CA ILE A 20 -3.59 -21.22 11.87
C ILE A 20 -3.42 -19.95 12.69
N GLU A 21 -2.59 -20.00 13.72
CA GLU A 21 -2.25 -18.84 14.52
C GLU A 21 -1.52 -17.85 13.60
N GLU A 22 -2.13 -16.71 13.31
CA GLU A 22 -1.53 -15.67 12.47
C GLU A 22 -0.26 -15.17 13.16
N LYS A 23 0.88 -15.39 12.52
CA LYS A 23 2.16 -14.92 13.03
C LYS A 23 2.24 -13.40 12.97
N SER A 24 2.72 -12.80 14.05
CA SER A 24 2.99 -11.36 14.09
C SER A 24 4.02 -10.97 13.02
N ALA A 25 3.69 -9.92 12.25
CA ALA A 25 4.60 -9.26 11.29
C ALA A 25 5.30 -8.05 11.92
N GLY A 26 5.26 -7.90 13.25
CA GLY A 26 5.87 -6.83 14.01
C GLY A 26 4.89 -6.18 14.99
N TYR A 27 5.36 -5.13 15.66
CA TYR A 27 4.59 -4.45 16.70
C TYR A 27 4.61 -2.94 16.51
N ASP A 28 3.56 -2.25 16.95
CA ASP A 28 3.60 -0.81 17.10
C ASP A 28 4.24 -0.40 18.44
N ARG A 29 4.37 0.92 18.66
CA ARG A 29 4.94 1.48 19.90
C ARG A 29 4.15 1.12 21.17
N ASN A 30 2.90 0.70 21.03
CA ASN A 30 2.01 0.33 22.14
C ASN A 30 1.97 -1.19 22.35
N GLY A 31 2.77 -1.96 21.61
CA GLY A 31 2.84 -3.43 21.69
C GLY A 31 1.73 -4.16 20.93
N SER A 32 0.89 -3.47 20.17
CA SER A 32 -0.11 -4.12 19.31
C SER A 32 0.57 -4.77 18.11
N SER A 33 0.25 -6.05 17.84
CA SER A 33 0.87 -6.77 16.73
C SER A 33 0.26 -6.37 15.40
N TYR A 34 1.12 -6.36 14.37
CA TYR A 34 0.72 -6.33 12.98
C TYR A 34 0.63 -7.75 12.43
N ILE A 35 -0.23 -7.94 11.45
CA ILE A 35 -0.30 -9.10 10.57
C ILE A 35 -0.10 -8.64 9.13
N LEU A 36 0.12 -9.56 8.20
CA LEU A 36 0.17 -9.22 6.77
C LEU A 36 -1.22 -8.74 6.31
N GLY A 37 -1.24 -7.68 5.52
CA GLY A 37 -2.43 -7.18 4.84
C GLY A 37 -2.71 -7.94 3.54
N SER A 38 -3.70 -7.49 2.76
CA SER A 38 -4.08 -8.15 1.52
C SER A 38 -3.09 -7.88 0.37
N ASP A 39 -3.00 -8.83 -0.56
CA ASP A 39 -2.21 -8.67 -1.78
C ASP A 39 -2.82 -7.61 -2.70
N GLU A 40 -4.15 -7.43 -2.68
CA GLU A 40 -4.85 -6.41 -3.45
C GLU A 40 -4.44 -5.01 -3.02
N ASP A 41 -4.43 -4.72 -1.71
CA ASP A 41 -3.97 -3.43 -1.19
C ASP A 41 -2.48 -3.22 -1.49
N ASN A 42 -1.68 -4.29 -1.43
CA ASN A 42 -0.27 -4.22 -1.80
C ASN A 42 -0.09 -3.82 -3.27
N GLN A 43 -0.89 -4.41 -4.18
CA GLN A 43 -0.85 -4.09 -5.61
C GLN A 43 -1.29 -2.64 -5.86
N ILE A 44 -2.38 -2.17 -5.24
CA ILE A 44 -2.83 -0.78 -5.32
C ILE A 44 -1.71 0.20 -4.96
N ALA A 45 -0.95 -0.10 -3.91
CA ALA A 45 0.15 0.77 -3.49
C ALA A 45 1.31 0.79 -4.49
N MET A 46 1.68 -0.36 -5.06
CA MET A 46 2.71 -0.44 -6.10
C MET A 46 2.26 0.28 -7.38
N ASP A 47 1.00 0.10 -7.76
CA ASP A 47 0.43 0.75 -8.95
C ASP A 47 0.40 2.28 -8.80
N LEU A 48 0.11 2.81 -7.60
CA LEU A 48 0.23 4.24 -7.31
C LEU A 48 1.64 4.76 -7.59
N VAL A 49 2.65 4.03 -7.07
CA VAL A 49 4.06 4.40 -7.25
C VAL A 49 4.42 4.46 -8.74
N MET A 50 3.99 3.49 -9.53
CA MET A 50 4.28 3.45 -10.97
C MET A 50 3.44 4.47 -11.75
N ALA A 51 2.15 4.61 -11.44
CA ALA A 51 1.26 5.58 -12.09
C ALA A 51 1.77 7.03 -11.94
N TYR A 52 2.39 7.36 -10.80
CA TYR A 52 3.03 8.66 -10.62
C TYR A 52 4.21 8.84 -11.59
N ALA A 53 5.10 7.86 -11.74
CA ALA A 53 6.22 7.93 -12.67
C ALA A 53 5.75 8.09 -14.13
N ASP A 54 4.71 7.35 -14.50
CA ASP A 54 4.12 7.34 -15.85
C ASP A 54 3.22 8.55 -16.12
N LYS A 55 3.01 9.40 -15.10
CA LYS A 55 2.09 10.57 -15.17
C LYS A 55 0.65 10.16 -15.52
N ASN A 56 0.24 8.98 -15.09
CA ASN A 56 -1.11 8.47 -15.29
C ASN A 56 -2.07 9.05 -14.23
N VAL A 57 -2.40 10.33 -14.42
CA VAL A 57 -3.17 11.14 -13.46
C VAL A 57 -4.58 10.59 -13.26
N ASP A 58 -5.25 10.18 -14.34
CA ASP A 58 -6.62 9.66 -14.28
C ASP A 58 -6.71 8.40 -13.40
N TYR A 59 -5.77 7.48 -13.59
CA TYR A 59 -5.68 6.28 -12.75
C TYR A 59 -5.40 6.61 -11.29
N MET A 60 -4.51 7.57 -11.02
CA MET A 60 -4.21 8.00 -9.64
C MET A 60 -5.45 8.62 -8.98
N VAL A 61 -6.21 9.46 -9.68
CA VAL A 61 -7.48 10.03 -9.17
C VAL A 61 -8.48 8.92 -8.85
N GLU A 62 -8.60 7.92 -9.74
CA GLU A 62 -9.49 6.78 -9.51
C GLU A 62 -9.11 5.98 -8.26
N MET A 63 -7.82 5.80 -7.97
CA MET A 63 -7.35 5.06 -6.79
C MET A 63 -7.54 5.80 -5.48
N MET A 64 -7.70 7.13 -5.51
CA MET A 64 -7.81 7.97 -4.30
C MET A 64 -9.22 7.95 -3.71
N ALA A 65 -9.28 8.09 -2.39
CA ALA A 65 -10.53 8.35 -1.66
C ALA A 65 -11.01 9.79 -1.90
N ASP A 66 -12.25 10.12 -1.47
CA ASP A 66 -12.83 11.46 -1.58
C ASP A 66 -11.96 12.53 -0.91
N SER A 67 -11.20 12.16 0.11
CA SER A 67 -10.23 13.01 0.81
C SER A 67 -8.94 12.26 1.04
N VAL A 68 -7.82 12.88 0.68
CA VAL A 68 -6.47 12.29 0.77
C VAL A 68 -5.56 13.21 1.57
N ALA A 69 -4.87 12.62 2.55
CA ALA A 69 -3.79 13.29 3.27
C ALA A 69 -2.45 12.94 2.64
N TYR A 70 -1.66 13.96 2.29
CA TYR A 70 -0.30 13.79 1.78
C TYR A 70 0.71 14.46 2.69
N ALA A 71 1.70 13.71 3.13
CA ALA A 71 2.84 14.22 3.89
C ALA A 71 4.10 14.07 3.01
N PRO A 72 4.57 15.18 2.38
CA PRO A 72 5.73 15.16 1.51
C PRO A 72 7.03 15.03 2.31
N THR A 73 8.13 14.80 1.58
CA THR A 73 9.49 14.75 2.12
C THR A 73 10.00 16.14 2.54
N LYS A 74 11.16 16.18 3.20
CA LYS A 74 11.98 17.41 3.46
C LYS A 74 11.20 18.57 4.09
N GLY A 75 10.48 18.28 5.18
CA GLY A 75 9.84 19.35 5.98
C GLY A 75 8.67 20.04 5.30
N GLY A 76 8.14 19.46 4.24
CA GLY A 76 6.91 19.90 3.62
C GLY A 76 5.74 19.83 4.59
N ILE A 77 4.83 20.80 4.49
CA ILE A 77 3.62 20.83 5.29
C ILE A 77 2.69 19.71 4.79
N SER A 78 2.25 18.86 5.71
CA SER A 78 1.21 17.87 5.38
C SER A 78 -0.06 18.61 4.92
N MET A 79 -0.60 18.17 3.80
CA MET A 79 -1.81 18.74 3.22
C MET A 79 -2.92 17.68 3.16
N THR A 80 -4.15 18.12 3.22
CA THR A 80 -5.32 17.31 2.92
C THR A 80 -6.02 17.93 1.72
N MET A 81 -6.31 17.11 0.72
CA MET A 81 -6.96 17.53 -0.50
C MET A 81 -8.19 16.67 -0.78
N SER A 82 -9.19 17.26 -1.41
CA SER A 82 -10.31 16.49 -1.96
C SER A 82 -9.89 15.80 -3.26
N ASN A 83 -10.57 14.71 -3.62
CA ASN A 83 -10.26 13.92 -4.82
C ASN A 83 -10.18 14.78 -6.09
N ASN A 84 -11.06 15.77 -6.25
CA ASN A 84 -11.06 16.67 -7.41
C ASN A 84 -9.83 17.62 -7.49
N GLN A 85 -9.05 17.75 -6.42
CA GLN A 85 -7.82 18.55 -6.40
C GLN A 85 -6.57 17.69 -6.69
N VAL A 86 -6.69 16.37 -6.64
CA VAL A 86 -5.56 15.45 -6.80
C VAL A 86 -4.85 15.66 -8.14
N SER A 87 -5.62 15.80 -9.23
CA SER A 87 -5.06 16.04 -10.57
C SER A 87 -4.16 17.27 -10.61
N ASP A 88 -4.63 18.40 -10.10
CA ASP A 88 -3.89 19.65 -10.12
C ASP A 88 -2.60 19.55 -9.29
N VAL A 89 -2.69 18.93 -8.12
CA VAL A 89 -1.53 18.72 -7.24
C VAL A 89 -0.48 17.83 -7.91
N ILE A 90 -0.88 16.72 -8.53
CA ILE A 90 0.04 15.82 -9.25
C ILE A 90 0.70 16.57 -10.41
N MET A 91 -0.07 17.30 -11.21
CA MET A 91 0.47 18.08 -12.32
C MET A 91 1.45 19.14 -11.86
N GLN A 92 1.19 19.79 -10.73
CA GLN A 92 2.11 20.75 -10.12
C GLN A 92 3.41 20.07 -9.65
N LEU A 93 3.32 18.92 -9.00
CA LEU A 93 4.49 18.14 -8.55
C LEU A 93 5.34 17.65 -9.73
N HIS A 94 4.71 17.33 -10.87
CA HIS A 94 5.41 16.95 -12.10
C HIS A 94 5.98 18.12 -12.89
N SER A 95 5.58 19.35 -12.60
CA SER A 95 5.91 20.50 -13.44
C SER A 95 7.41 20.76 -13.66
N PRO A 96 8.33 20.45 -12.71
CA PRO A 96 9.78 20.65 -12.93
C PRO A 96 10.42 19.58 -13.82
N TYR A 97 9.75 18.42 -14.02
CA TYR A 97 10.36 17.24 -14.63
C TYR A 97 9.93 17.02 -16.07
N ASP A 98 10.87 16.60 -16.91
CA ASP A 98 10.61 16.02 -18.23
C ASP A 98 10.13 14.56 -18.08
N SER A 99 10.79 13.80 -17.23
CA SER A 99 10.41 12.42 -16.93
C SER A 99 10.87 11.98 -15.55
N ILE A 100 10.19 10.97 -15.04
CA ILE A 100 10.52 10.29 -13.79
C ILE A 100 10.59 8.79 -14.08
N LYS A 101 11.62 8.11 -13.56
CA LYS A 101 11.71 6.63 -13.63
C LYS A 101 11.78 6.08 -12.23
N ARG A 102 11.00 5.04 -11.96
CA ARG A 102 10.96 4.35 -10.67
C ARG A 102 11.28 2.88 -10.81
N THR A 103 11.97 2.34 -9.81
CA THR A 103 12.19 0.88 -9.67
C THR A 103 11.85 0.49 -8.25
N ILE A 104 10.78 -0.29 -8.10
CA ILE A 104 10.34 -0.81 -6.80
C ILE A 104 11.29 -1.92 -6.36
N TRP A 105 11.78 -1.85 -5.12
CA TRP A 105 12.65 -2.87 -4.52
C TRP A 105 11.84 -3.87 -3.69
N ASN A 106 10.91 -3.37 -2.90
CA ASN A 106 10.01 -4.20 -2.11
C ASN A 106 8.75 -3.43 -1.70
N SER A 107 7.73 -4.19 -1.31
CA SER A 107 6.53 -3.66 -0.70
C SER A 107 6.08 -4.59 0.43
N VAL A 108 5.51 -4.02 1.51
CA VAL A 108 5.04 -4.80 2.67
C VAL A 108 3.69 -4.26 3.13
N PRO A 109 2.59 -5.00 2.93
CA PRO A 109 1.28 -4.65 3.46
C PRO A 109 1.16 -5.09 4.92
N LEU A 110 0.76 -4.18 5.80
CA LEU A 110 0.54 -4.46 7.22
C LEU A 110 -0.82 -3.94 7.66
N THR A 111 -1.54 -4.75 8.42
CA THR A 111 -2.78 -4.36 9.11
C THR A 111 -2.73 -4.81 10.57
N LYS A 112 -3.73 -4.44 11.37
CA LYS A 112 -3.91 -4.91 12.73
C LYS A 112 -5.29 -5.52 12.87
N LYS A 113 -5.42 -6.50 13.76
CA LYS A 113 -6.73 -7.08 14.09
C LYS A 113 -7.71 -5.98 14.53
N GLY A 114 -8.86 -5.91 13.86
CA GLY A 114 -9.90 -4.90 14.14
C GLY A 114 -9.64 -3.52 13.51
N GLN A 115 -8.59 -3.35 12.71
CA GLN A 115 -8.33 -2.15 11.92
C GLN A 115 -8.98 -2.28 10.55
N ASP A 116 -9.60 -1.22 10.06
CA ASP A 116 -10.36 -1.19 8.79
C ASP A 116 -9.54 -0.67 7.61
N PHE A 117 -8.20 -0.64 7.75
CA PHE A 117 -7.30 -0.22 6.67
C PHE A 117 -6.00 -1.02 6.68
N THR A 118 -5.37 -1.09 5.52
CA THR A 118 -4.02 -1.61 5.32
C THR A 118 -3.04 -0.46 5.18
N ARG A 119 -1.85 -0.61 5.77
CA ARG A 119 -0.70 0.27 5.58
C ARG A 119 0.33 -0.46 4.75
N VAL A 120 0.57 -0.02 3.53
CA VAL A 120 1.60 -0.57 2.67
C VAL A 120 2.83 0.32 2.70
N THR A 121 3.99 -0.27 2.95
CA THR A 121 5.28 0.41 2.82
C THR A 121 5.93 -0.05 1.53
N VAL A 122 6.18 0.89 0.60
CA VAL A 122 6.86 0.63 -0.68
C VAL A 122 8.20 1.35 -0.67
N ALA A 123 9.27 0.61 -0.95
CA ALA A 123 10.62 1.16 -1.09
C ALA A 123 11.07 1.08 -2.55
N PHE A 124 11.57 2.18 -3.10
CA PHE A 124 11.96 2.28 -4.51
C PHE A 124 13.07 3.31 -4.74
N SER A 125 13.74 3.20 -5.89
CA SER A 125 14.56 4.28 -6.44
C SER A 125 13.76 5.14 -7.37
N GLU A 126 14.07 6.44 -7.41
CA GLU A 126 13.49 7.41 -8.31
C GLU A 126 14.58 8.23 -8.99
N ASN A 127 14.61 8.19 -10.31
CA ASN A 127 15.47 9.03 -11.13
C ASN A 127 14.61 10.10 -11.79
N ARG A 128 14.86 11.36 -11.47
CA ARG A 128 14.17 12.54 -12.01
C ARG A 128 15.03 13.21 -13.05
N PHE A 129 14.46 13.47 -14.19
CA PHE A 129 15.10 14.25 -15.28
C PHE A 129 14.41 15.60 -15.34
N LEU A 130 15.13 16.66 -14.94
CA LEU A 130 14.58 17.99 -14.86
C LEU A 130 14.63 18.71 -16.22
N LYS A 131 13.75 19.69 -16.41
CA LYS A 131 13.65 20.49 -17.64
C LYS A 131 14.86 21.37 -17.92
N ASP A 132 15.69 21.65 -16.91
CA ASP A 132 16.96 22.35 -17.05
C ASP A 132 18.14 21.43 -17.46
N GLY A 133 17.87 20.13 -17.65
CA GLY A 133 18.83 19.11 -18.02
C GLY A 133 19.55 18.45 -16.84
N SER A 134 19.29 18.90 -15.61
CA SER A 134 19.83 18.26 -14.40
C SER A 134 19.10 16.95 -14.06
N GLN A 135 19.71 16.14 -13.19
CA GLN A 135 19.15 14.87 -12.73
C GLN A 135 19.25 14.76 -11.22
N GLU A 136 18.23 14.14 -10.63
CA GLU A 136 18.21 13.75 -9.20
C GLU A 136 18.02 12.25 -9.09
N ASN A 137 18.77 11.61 -8.18
CA ASN A 137 18.64 10.19 -7.89
C ASN A 137 18.29 10.03 -6.41
N LEU A 138 17.15 9.42 -6.13
CA LEU A 138 16.60 9.33 -4.79
C LEU A 138 16.29 7.87 -4.42
N ARG A 139 16.42 7.58 -3.12
CA ARG A 139 15.78 6.43 -2.47
C ARG A 139 14.55 6.93 -1.75
N ILE A 140 13.42 6.33 -2.02
CA ILE A 140 12.14 6.77 -1.47
C ILE A 140 11.49 5.61 -0.73
N ILE A 141 10.85 5.94 0.39
CA ILE A 141 9.93 5.07 1.09
C ILE A 141 8.59 5.77 1.18
N ASP A 142 7.59 5.21 0.52
CA ASP A 142 6.20 5.62 0.67
C ASP A 142 5.50 4.71 1.66
N ARG A 143 4.72 5.31 2.55
CA ARG A 143 3.79 4.61 3.40
C ARG A 143 2.38 5.02 3.00
N ILE A 144 1.70 4.09 2.36
CA ILE A 144 0.40 4.29 1.71
C ILE A 144 -0.67 3.62 2.56
N PHE A 145 -1.76 4.32 2.84
CA PHE A 145 -2.86 3.84 3.68
C PHE A 145 -4.09 3.65 2.81
N ILE A 146 -4.62 2.44 2.81
CA ILE A 146 -5.71 2.00 1.93
C ILE A 146 -6.87 1.50 2.78
N ARG A 147 -8.08 1.95 2.45
CA ARG A 147 -9.33 1.53 3.06
C ARG A 147 -10.35 1.29 1.96
N ASN A 148 -11.00 0.13 1.97
CA ASN A 148 -11.99 -0.26 0.96
C ASN A 148 -11.47 -0.08 -0.49
N GLY A 149 -10.20 -0.46 -0.74
CA GLY A 149 -9.58 -0.35 -2.05
C GLY A 149 -9.26 1.09 -2.50
N LYS A 150 -9.35 2.10 -1.61
CA LYS A 150 -9.04 3.51 -1.91
C LYS A 150 -7.95 4.04 -1.01
N ILE A 151 -7.03 4.80 -1.61
CA ILE A 151 -5.92 5.45 -0.92
C ILE A 151 -6.43 6.72 -0.24
N PHE A 152 -6.29 6.82 1.08
CA PHE A 152 -6.71 8.00 1.84
C PHE A 152 -5.55 8.76 2.49
N ARG A 153 -4.32 8.19 2.47
CA ARG A 153 -3.13 8.87 2.99
C ARG A 153 -1.86 8.32 2.36
N VAL A 154 -0.92 9.22 2.08
CA VAL A 154 0.45 8.90 1.67
C VAL A 154 1.42 9.71 2.52
N ASN A 155 2.38 9.03 3.13
CA ASN A 155 3.52 9.66 3.80
C ASN A 155 4.79 9.25 3.07
N GLN A 156 5.65 10.20 2.75
CA GLN A 156 6.85 9.96 1.96
C GLN A 156 8.12 10.37 2.72
N TRP A 157 9.16 9.58 2.58
CA TRP A 157 10.53 9.88 3.03
C TRP A 157 11.49 9.66 1.88
N ASP A 158 12.48 10.51 1.76
CA ASP A 158 13.54 10.38 0.75
C ASP A 158 14.93 10.53 1.34
N ALA A 159 15.91 10.00 0.59
CA ALA A 159 17.34 10.25 0.78
C ALA A 159 18.00 10.36 -0.60
N GLU A 160 18.92 11.28 -0.76
CA GLU A 160 19.73 11.38 -1.99
C GLU A 160 20.63 10.16 -2.12
N MET A 161 20.82 9.67 -3.35
CA MET A 161 21.83 8.66 -3.67
C MET A 161 23.09 9.39 -4.15
N GLU A 162 24.22 9.09 -3.50
CA GLU A 162 25.55 9.51 -3.94
C GLU A 162 25.96 8.82 -5.25
#